data_24979a3c1177319acf555b8816122151
#
_entry.id   24979a3c1177319acf555b8816122151
#
_cell.length_a   1.000
_cell.length_b   1.000
_cell.length_c   1.000
_cell.angle_alpha   90.00
_cell.angle_beta   90.00
_cell.angle_gamma   90.00
#
_symmetry.space_group_name_H-M   'P 1'
#
loop_
_entity.id
_entity.type
_entity.pdbx_description
1 polymer ?
#
loop_
_entity_poly.entity_id
_entity_poly.type
_entity_poly.pdbx_seq_one_letter_code
_entity_poly.pdbx_strand_id
1 'polypeptide(L)'
;MPINYLQKIQLGDFNKDGYRVSPPKAVESVIEGYYVFSKDPNDDTHLIFNDGYPVLVFLQNSEETVSVTGEKGAIEIKAVWASAGSIKNVYVKYNNNTDQLFIVRFYPSAFYQLFGLDPQYFRYNPVTPFESIALINNFSIDEFFKSTTVEEKAAYIGTYVQNSFTETDSSSVLHKTLDYIHKEKGKSTVRNVTTDAGVNYKWLERSFLKNIGLLPKEYIQLQRFIYAYLELVGSKDVDLMRIAISNGYYDSNHFLKDFKAYTGKTPLGYLKFQSQSNPYQMVRP
;
A
#
# COMPACT_ATOMS: atom_id res chain seq x y z
N MET A 1 0.70 -4.27 -0.22
CA MET A 1 0.37 -4.95 -1.50
C MET A 1 1.62 -5.10 -2.35
N PRO A 2 1.64 -6.00 -3.35
CA PRO A 2 2.75 -6.07 -4.30
C PRO A 2 2.97 -4.76 -5.04
N ILE A 3 4.24 -4.37 -5.20
CA ILE A 3 4.62 -3.03 -5.68
C ILE A 3 4.23 -2.77 -7.14
N ASN A 4 4.18 -3.81 -7.98
CA ASN A 4 3.72 -3.72 -9.36
C ASN A 4 2.24 -3.28 -9.46
N TYR A 5 1.39 -3.70 -8.51
CA TYR A 5 -0.01 -3.25 -8.45
C TYR A 5 -0.10 -1.80 -7.94
N LEU A 6 0.72 -1.43 -6.97
CA LEU A 6 0.81 -0.04 -6.54
C LEU A 6 1.18 0.89 -7.72
N GLN A 7 2.11 0.48 -8.56
CA GLN A 7 2.47 1.22 -9.76
C GLN A 7 1.27 1.42 -10.69
N LYS A 8 0.49 0.37 -10.96
CA LYS A 8 -0.72 0.45 -11.78
C LYS A 8 -1.77 1.38 -11.17
N ILE A 9 -1.98 1.31 -9.85
CA ILE A 9 -2.92 2.18 -9.12
C ILE A 9 -2.49 3.66 -9.23
N GLN A 10 -1.22 3.96 -8.97
CA GLN A 10 -0.71 5.33 -8.96
C GLN A 10 -0.69 5.98 -10.34
N LEU A 11 -0.48 5.20 -11.39
CA LEU A 11 -0.50 5.68 -12.77
C LEU A 11 -1.90 5.68 -13.39
N GLY A 12 -2.87 5.02 -12.76
CA GLY A 12 -4.21 4.82 -13.32
C GLY A 12 -4.22 3.96 -14.60
N ASP A 13 -3.13 3.21 -14.82
CA ASP A 13 -2.96 2.35 -15.99
C ASP A 13 -3.10 0.88 -15.59
N PHE A 14 -4.31 0.36 -15.76
CA PHE A 14 -4.63 -1.02 -15.40
C PHE A 14 -4.39 -2.01 -16.53
N ASN A 15 -4.27 -1.52 -17.79
CA ASN A 15 -4.15 -2.37 -18.98
C ASN A 15 -5.20 -3.51 -19.00
N LYS A 16 -4.79 -4.70 -19.50
CA LYS A 16 -5.65 -5.90 -19.52
C LYS A 16 -5.54 -6.73 -18.22
N ASP A 17 -4.66 -6.35 -17.31
CA ASP A 17 -4.28 -7.19 -16.16
C ASP A 17 -5.01 -6.81 -14.87
N GLY A 18 -5.96 -5.89 -14.94
CA GLY A 18 -6.72 -5.49 -13.76
C GLY A 18 -7.67 -4.34 -14.01
N TYR A 19 -8.45 -3.99 -12.98
CA TYR A 19 -9.36 -2.86 -13.01
C TYR A 19 -9.69 -2.38 -11.60
N ARG A 20 -10.22 -1.16 -11.52
CA ARG A 20 -10.71 -0.55 -10.28
C ARG A 20 -12.24 -0.55 -10.26
N VAL A 21 -12.80 -0.92 -9.11
CA VAL A 21 -14.21 -0.73 -8.80
C VAL A 21 -14.33 0.38 -7.77
N SER A 22 -15.15 1.38 -8.06
CA SER A 22 -15.39 2.49 -7.13
C SER A 22 -16.26 2.04 -5.97
N PRO A 23 -15.96 2.47 -4.74
CA PRO A 23 -16.82 2.18 -3.60
C PRO A 23 -18.17 2.90 -3.72
N PRO A 24 -19.26 2.34 -3.17
CA PRO A 24 -20.51 3.05 -3.00
C PRO A 24 -20.32 4.32 -2.15
N LYS A 25 -21.14 5.36 -2.42
CA LYS A 25 -21.08 6.63 -1.67
C LYS A 25 -21.12 6.48 -0.15
N ALA A 26 -21.84 5.49 0.34
CA ALA A 26 -21.99 5.24 1.76
C ALA A 26 -20.69 4.80 2.48
N VAL A 27 -19.66 4.39 1.73
CA VAL A 27 -18.38 3.93 2.29
C VAL A 27 -17.16 4.61 1.63
N GLU A 28 -17.39 5.59 0.77
CA GLU A 28 -16.31 6.30 0.05
C GLU A 28 -15.38 7.12 0.96
N SER A 29 -15.80 7.43 2.21
CA SER A 29 -14.93 8.06 3.22
C SER A 29 -14.01 7.06 3.93
N VAL A 30 -14.26 5.76 3.77
CA VAL A 30 -13.52 4.66 4.42
C VAL A 30 -12.67 3.90 3.41
N ILE A 31 -13.27 3.55 2.27
CA ILE A 31 -12.64 2.75 1.21
C ILE A 31 -12.23 3.66 0.06
N GLU A 32 -10.95 3.68 -0.25
CA GLU A 32 -10.42 4.42 -1.40
C GLU A 32 -10.78 3.72 -2.71
N GLY A 33 -10.74 2.40 -2.73
CA GLY A 33 -11.13 1.61 -3.90
C GLY A 33 -11.00 0.11 -3.69
N TYR A 34 -11.69 -0.62 -4.57
CA TYR A 34 -11.48 -2.04 -4.77
C TYR A 34 -10.69 -2.24 -6.05
N TYR A 35 -9.74 -3.17 -6.03
CA TYR A 35 -8.88 -3.45 -7.16
C TYR A 35 -8.81 -4.94 -7.41
N VAL A 36 -8.89 -5.30 -8.67
CA VAL A 36 -8.73 -6.67 -9.12
C VAL A 36 -7.52 -6.73 -10.03
N PHE A 37 -6.61 -7.65 -9.76
CA PHE A 37 -5.42 -7.85 -10.57
C PHE A 37 -5.25 -9.31 -10.93
N SER A 38 -4.98 -9.58 -12.21
CA SER A 38 -4.52 -10.88 -12.66
C SER A 38 -3.04 -11.02 -12.32
N LYS A 39 -2.66 -12.20 -11.82
CA LYS A 39 -1.26 -12.52 -11.57
C LYS A 39 -0.59 -12.97 -12.87
N ASP A 40 0.63 -12.51 -13.12
CA ASP A 40 1.45 -13.09 -14.18
C ASP A 40 1.95 -14.48 -13.73
N PRO A 41 1.69 -15.55 -14.51
CA PRO A 41 2.13 -16.90 -14.16
C PRO A 41 3.65 -17.04 -13.95
N ASN A 42 4.43 -16.16 -14.56
CA ASN A 42 5.90 -16.19 -14.50
C ASN A 42 6.48 -15.33 -13.35
N ASP A 43 5.63 -14.64 -12.59
CA ASP A 43 6.07 -13.70 -11.56
C ASP A 43 5.83 -14.29 -10.17
N ASP A 44 6.81 -15.07 -9.69
CA ASP A 44 6.70 -15.84 -8.45
C ASP A 44 6.91 -15.03 -7.18
N THR A 45 7.70 -13.93 -7.25
CA THR A 45 8.10 -13.20 -6.06
C THR A 45 8.00 -11.70 -6.24
N HIS A 46 7.19 -11.05 -5.41
CA HIS A 46 6.95 -9.62 -5.46
C HIS A 46 7.45 -8.92 -4.20
N LEU A 47 8.04 -7.74 -4.36
CA LEU A 47 8.24 -6.82 -3.25
C LEU A 47 6.87 -6.32 -2.77
N ILE A 48 6.59 -6.44 -1.48
CA ILE A 48 5.41 -5.82 -0.86
C ILE A 48 5.75 -4.36 -0.51
N PHE A 49 4.83 -3.49 -0.84
CA PHE A 49 4.95 -2.08 -0.54
C PHE A 49 3.64 -1.48 -0.02
N ASN A 50 3.75 -0.34 0.67
CA ASN A 50 2.60 0.43 1.12
C ASN A 50 2.93 1.92 0.93
N ASP A 51 2.00 2.64 0.33
CA ASP A 51 2.10 4.09 0.09
C ASP A 51 1.43 4.93 1.19
N GLY A 52 1.17 4.31 2.33
CA GLY A 52 0.47 4.92 3.46
C GLY A 52 -1.02 4.60 3.51
N TYR A 53 -1.57 3.95 2.49
CA TYR A 53 -2.95 3.44 2.49
C TYR A 53 -2.95 1.96 2.90
N PRO A 54 -3.57 1.62 4.04
CA PRO A 54 -3.73 0.23 4.44
C PRO A 54 -4.52 -0.56 3.39
N VAL A 55 -4.15 -1.83 3.22
CA VAL A 55 -4.85 -2.72 2.29
C VAL A 55 -5.16 -4.07 2.93
N LEU A 56 -6.28 -4.66 2.51
CA LEU A 56 -6.52 -6.09 2.60
C LEU A 56 -6.32 -6.70 1.22
N VAL A 57 -5.57 -7.77 1.14
CA VAL A 57 -5.33 -8.52 -0.08
C VAL A 57 -5.93 -9.91 0.10
N PHE A 58 -6.93 -10.20 -0.69
CA PHE A 58 -7.62 -11.50 -0.75
C PHE A 58 -7.04 -12.31 -1.89
N LEU A 59 -6.67 -13.54 -1.61
CA LEU A 59 -6.34 -14.53 -2.63
C LEU A 59 -7.60 -14.96 -3.38
N GLN A 60 -7.46 -15.81 -4.37
CA GLN A 60 -8.59 -16.24 -5.20
C GLN A 60 -9.60 -17.08 -4.42
N ASN A 61 -9.12 -17.89 -3.48
CA ASN A 61 -9.95 -18.73 -2.61
C ASN A 61 -9.36 -18.87 -1.20
N SER A 62 -10.14 -19.44 -0.29
CA SER A 62 -9.78 -19.58 1.13
C SER A 62 -8.65 -20.58 1.41
N GLU A 63 -8.33 -21.48 0.49
CA GLU A 63 -7.30 -22.51 0.70
C GLU A 63 -5.92 -22.10 0.18
N GLU A 64 -5.85 -21.01 -0.58
CA GLU A 64 -4.59 -20.52 -1.10
C GLU A 64 -3.71 -19.91 -0.01
N THR A 65 -2.39 -20.04 -0.20
CA THR A 65 -1.40 -19.51 0.72
C THR A 65 -0.33 -18.69 0.01
N VAL A 66 0.29 -17.82 0.78
CA VAL A 66 1.47 -17.05 0.37
C VAL A 66 2.55 -17.15 1.42
N SER A 67 3.80 -17.21 0.98
CA SER A 67 4.96 -17.06 1.86
C SER A 67 5.42 -15.62 1.86
N VAL A 68 5.41 -14.97 3.02
CA VAL A 68 5.88 -13.58 3.19
C VAL A 68 7.22 -13.62 3.91
N THR A 69 8.26 -13.09 3.26
CA THR A 69 9.63 -13.09 3.77
C THR A 69 10.08 -11.67 4.08
N GLY A 70 10.56 -11.43 5.27
CA GLY A 70 11.10 -10.15 5.74
C GLY A 70 12.29 -10.35 6.68
N GLU A 71 12.72 -9.29 7.37
CA GLU A 71 13.87 -9.35 8.29
C GLU A 71 13.72 -10.38 9.42
N LYS A 72 12.49 -10.65 9.87
CA LYS A 72 12.18 -11.60 10.95
C LYS A 72 12.05 -13.05 10.48
N GLY A 73 12.30 -13.33 9.21
CA GLY A 73 12.14 -14.63 8.58
C GLY A 73 10.93 -14.70 7.66
N ALA A 74 10.48 -15.94 7.37
CA ALA A 74 9.33 -16.21 6.52
C ALA A 74 8.13 -16.63 7.37
N ILE A 75 6.95 -16.13 6.98
CA ILE A 75 5.65 -16.59 7.52
C ILE A 75 4.77 -17.04 6.37
N GLU A 76 3.95 -18.05 6.61
CA GLU A 76 2.90 -18.47 5.68
C GLU A 76 1.58 -17.81 6.09
N ILE A 77 0.86 -17.26 5.11
CA ILE A 77 -0.43 -16.63 5.32
C ILE A 77 -1.45 -17.26 4.38
N LYS A 78 -2.59 -17.67 4.95
CA LYS A 78 -3.71 -18.27 4.23
C LYS A 78 -4.74 -17.22 3.87
N ALA A 79 -5.31 -17.34 2.70
CA ALA A 79 -6.49 -16.62 2.21
C ALA A 79 -6.37 -15.09 2.12
N VAL A 80 -6.06 -14.41 3.24
CA VAL A 80 -6.12 -12.94 3.32
C VAL A 80 -5.01 -12.39 4.20
N TRP A 81 -4.34 -11.33 3.74
CA TRP A 81 -3.44 -10.56 4.59
C TRP A 81 -3.79 -9.07 4.60
N ALA A 82 -3.45 -8.43 5.71
CA ALA A 82 -3.44 -7.00 5.84
C ALA A 82 -2.03 -6.46 5.69
N SER A 83 -1.88 -5.29 5.06
CA SER A 83 -0.64 -4.55 5.11
C SER A 83 -0.86 -3.07 5.32
N ALA A 84 -0.07 -2.49 6.24
CA ALA A 84 -0.16 -1.09 6.63
C ALA A 84 1.21 -0.60 7.16
N GLY A 85 1.31 0.69 7.48
CA GLY A 85 2.55 1.30 7.97
C GLY A 85 3.66 1.37 6.92
N SER A 86 4.90 1.45 7.37
CA SER A 86 6.09 1.48 6.50
C SER A 86 6.64 0.07 6.31
N ILE A 87 6.50 -0.46 5.12
CA ILE A 87 7.01 -1.79 4.76
C ILE A 87 8.40 -1.63 4.15
N LYS A 88 9.36 -2.40 4.65
CA LYS A 88 10.75 -2.34 4.19
C LYS A 88 11.28 -3.75 3.94
N ASN A 89 11.76 -3.99 2.73
CA ASN A 89 12.43 -5.23 2.33
C ASN A 89 11.60 -6.50 2.63
N VAL A 90 10.31 -6.47 2.30
CA VAL A 90 9.39 -7.59 2.48
C VAL A 90 8.94 -8.11 1.12
N TYR A 91 9.02 -9.41 0.93
CA TYR A 91 8.65 -10.08 -0.32
C TYR A 91 7.53 -11.09 -0.09
N VAL A 92 6.63 -11.21 -1.06
CA VAL A 92 5.61 -12.25 -1.11
C VAL A 92 5.90 -13.23 -2.24
N LYS A 93 5.74 -14.51 -1.95
CA LYS A 93 5.72 -15.59 -2.95
C LYS A 93 4.39 -16.33 -2.84
N TYR A 94 3.71 -16.49 -3.98
CA TYR A 94 2.47 -17.26 -4.03
C TYR A 94 2.80 -18.76 -4.10
N ASN A 95 2.20 -19.55 -3.22
CA ASN A 95 2.47 -21.00 -3.11
C ASN A 95 1.58 -21.83 -4.05
N ASN A 96 0.50 -21.24 -4.56
CA ASN A 96 -0.46 -21.87 -5.46
C ASN A 96 -0.56 -21.08 -6.78
N ASN A 97 -1.23 -21.65 -7.76
CA ASN A 97 -1.57 -20.96 -9.01
C ASN A 97 -2.71 -19.97 -8.78
N THR A 98 -2.43 -18.93 -8.03
CA THR A 98 -3.36 -17.80 -7.85
C THR A 98 -3.42 -17.02 -9.14
N ASP A 99 -4.59 -17.01 -9.80
CA ASP A 99 -4.78 -16.30 -11.07
C ASP A 99 -5.21 -14.84 -10.84
N GLN A 100 -5.89 -14.57 -9.72
CA GLN A 100 -6.46 -13.27 -9.44
C GLN A 100 -6.34 -12.87 -7.97
N LEU A 101 -6.11 -11.59 -7.72
CA LEU A 101 -6.15 -10.97 -6.40
C LEU A 101 -7.27 -9.94 -6.34
N PHE A 102 -7.97 -9.91 -5.21
CA PHE A 102 -8.90 -8.84 -4.87
C PHE A 102 -8.32 -8.01 -3.74
N ILE A 103 -8.12 -6.70 -3.98
CA ILE A 103 -7.48 -5.78 -3.03
C ILE A 103 -8.48 -4.72 -2.62
N VAL A 104 -8.65 -4.54 -1.32
CA VAL A 104 -9.40 -3.42 -0.74
C VAL A 104 -8.41 -2.43 -0.16
N ARG A 105 -8.50 -1.20 -0.61
CA ARG A 105 -7.63 -0.12 -0.18
C ARG A 105 -8.42 0.87 0.64
N PHE A 106 -7.93 1.16 1.84
CA PHE A 106 -8.62 2.00 2.83
C PHE A 106 -7.93 3.35 2.98
N TYR A 107 -8.72 4.36 3.32
CA TYR A 107 -8.13 5.59 3.85
C TYR A 107 -7.43 5.31 5.18
N PRO A 108 -6.25 5.91 5.44
CA PRO A 108 -5.41 5.53 6.58
C PRO A 108 -6.13 5.64 7.93
N SER A 109 -6.81 6.75 8.18
CA SER A 109 -7.53 6.98 9.44
C SER A 109 -8.70 6.02 9.66
N ALA A 110 -9.37 5.60 8.59
CA ALA A 110 -10.55 4.77 8.65
C ALA A 110 -10.22 3.30 8.94
N PHE A 111 -9.14 2.77 8.39
CA PHE A 111 -8.74 1.37 8.57
C PHE A 111 -8.52 1.00 10.04
N TYR A 112 -7.73 1.78 10.75
CA TYR A 112 -7.42 1.47 12.14
C TYR A 112 -8.65 1.60 13.06
N GLN A 113 -9.50 2.58 12.76
CA GLN A 113 -10.76 2.76 13.49
C GLN A 113 -11.74 1.62 13.21
N LEU A 114 -11.90 1.21 11.95
CA LEU A 114 -12.81 0.13 11.54
C LEU A 114 -12.47 -1.18 12.23
N PHE A 115 -11.19 -1.52 12.31
CA PHE A 115 -10.73 -2.77 12.93
C PHE A 115 -10.35 -2.64 14.41
N GLY A 116 -10.53 -1.47 15.03
CA GLY A 116 -10.17 -1.24 16.44
C GLY A 116 -8.69 -1.45 16.75
N LEU A 117 -7.81 -1.15 15.78
CA LEU A 117 -6.39 -1.44 15.84
C LEU A 117 -5.58 -0.24 16.32
N ASP A 118 -4.55 -0.50 17.13
CA ASP A 118 -3.48 0.46 17.33
C ASP A 118 -2.60 0.49 16.07
N PRO A 119 -2.47 1.66 15.40
CA PRO A 119 -1.59 1.78 14.23
C PRO A 119 -0.15 1.37 14.49
N GLN A 120 0.34 1.44 15.73
CA GLN A 120 1.68 1.00 16.11
C GLN A 120 1.87 -0.52 15.95
N TYR A 121 0.80 -1.31 15.95
CA TYR A 121 0.88 -2.74 15.66
C TYR A 121 1.57 -3.00 14.31
N PHE A 122 1.23 -2.23 13.28
CA PHE A 122 1.81 -2.36 11.95
C PHE A 122 3.23 -1.81 11.82
N ARG A 123 3.71 -1.07 12.80
CA ARG A 123 5.14 -0.67 12.84
C ARG A 123 6.05 -1.88 12.99
N TYR A 124 5.59 -2.89 13.71
CA TYR A 124 6.35 -4.11 13.99
C TYR A 124 5.91 -5.31 13.15
N ASN A 125 4.68 -5.29 12.64
CA ASN A 125 4.08 -6.34 11.84
C ASN A 125 3.42 -5.74 10.59
N PRO A 126 4.23 -5.17 9.66
CA PRO A 126 3.70 -4.39 8.53
C PRO A 126 2.90 -5.24 7.52
N VAL A 127 3.06 -6.55 7.57
CA VAL A 127 2.24 -7.56 6.88
C VAL A 127 1.82 -8.59 7.91
N THR A 128 0.52 -8.87 7.99
CA THR A 128 -0.03 -9.77 9.00
C THR A 128 -1.19 -10.58 8.43
N PRO A 129 -1.38 -11.84 8.85
CA PRO A 129 -2.58 -12.61 8.53
C PRO A 129 -3.82 -11.82 8.99
N PHE A 130 -4.82 -11.73 8.12
CA PHE A 130 -6.02 -10.97 8.45
C PHE A 130 -6.80 -11.61 9.62
N GLU A 131 -6.75 -12.92 9.75
CA GLU A 131 -7.33 -13.64 10.89
C GLU A 131 -6.85 -13.10 12.24
N SER A 132 -5.60 -12.65 12.32
CA SER A 132 -5.04 -12.07 13.55
C SER A 132 -5.69 -10.74 13.97
N ILE A 133 -6.37 -10.05 13.04
CA ILE A 133 -7.03 -8.77 13.30
C ILE A 133 -8.56 -8.82 13.13
N ALA A 134 -9.08 -9.80 12.38
CA ALA A 134 -10.50 -9.97 12.11
C ALA A 134 -11.31 -10.45 13.31
N LEU A 135 -10.68 -11.11 14.28
CA LEU A 135 -11.32 -11.66 15.48
C LEU A 135 -12.04 -10.61 16.32
N ILE A 136 -11.70 -9.34 16.16
CA ILE A 136 -12.24 -8.25 16.97
C ILE A 136 -13.61 -7.78 16.44
N ASN A 137 -13.96 -8.01 15.16
CA ASN A 137 -15.03 -7.25 14.49
C ASN A 137 -16.06 -8.09 13.69
N ASN A 138 -16.21 -9.38 13.93
CA ASN A 138 -17.22 -10.23 13.25
C ASN A 138 -17.12 -10.24 11.70
N PHE A 139 -15.98 -9.93 11.12
CA PHE A 139 -15.78 -10.14 9.68
C PHE A 139 -15.59 -11.63 9.40
N SER A 140 -16.45 -12.22 8.58
CA SER A 140 -16.33 -13.61 8.21
C SER A 140 -15.60 -13.77 6.88
N ILE A 141 -14.41 -14.33 6.91
CA ILE A 141 -13.63 -14.69 5.71
C ILE A 141 -14.40 -15.71 4.87
N ASP A 142 -15.04 -16.69 5.53
CA ASP A 142 -15.79 -17.74 4.84
C ASP A 142 -16.98 -17.16 4.07
N GLU A 143 -17.73 -16.23 4.66
CA GLU A 143 -18.85 -15.56 3.98
C GLU A 143 -18.35 -14.72 2.79
N PHE A 144 -17.22 -14.05 2.92
CA PHE A 144 -16.61 -13.33 1.80
C PHE A 144 -16.30 -14.27 0.62
N PHE A 145 -15.72 -15.44 0.87
CA PHE A 145 -15.37 -16.38 -0.21
C PHE A 145 -16.57 -17.14 -0.80
N LYS A 146 -17.77 -17.06 -0.19
CA LYS A 146 -19.00 -17.49 -0.83
C LYS A 146 -19.44 -16.57 -1.98
N SER A 147 -18.99 -15.32 -1.96
CA SER A 147 -19.21 -14.37 -3.05
C SER A 147 -18.42 -14.80 -4.28
N THR A 148 -19.11 -14.95 -5.42
CA THR A 148 -18.53 -15.46 -6.67
C THR A 148 -18.09 -14.36 -7.62
N THR A 149 -18.75 -13.20 -7.57
CA THR A 149 -18.43 -12.06 -8.42
C THR A 149 -17.68 -10.97 -7.63
N VAL A 150 -17.02 -10.08 -8.37
CA VAL A 150 -16.30 -8.93 -7.78
C VAL A 150 -17.30 -7.96 -7.14
N GLU A 151 -18.45 -7.79 -7.76
CA GLU A 151 -19.54 -6.93 -7.27
C GLU A 151 -20.10 -7.44 -5.94
N GLU A 152 -20.31 -8.75 -5.80
CA GLU A 152 -20.72 -9.39 -4.55
C GLU A 152 -19.67 -9.22 -3.45
N LYS A 153 -18.39 -9.43 -3.77
CA LYS A 153 -17.29 -9.21 -2.85
C LYS A 153 -17.21 -7.76 -2.36
N ALA A 154 -17.32 -6.80 -3.28
CA ALA A 154 -17.34 -5.39 -2.96
C ALA A 154 -18.57 -5.01 -2.11
N ALA A 155 -19.75 -5.54 -2.43
CA ALA A 155 -20.99 -5.34 -1.67
C ALA A 155 -20.88 -5.91 -0.25
N TYR A 156 -20.33 -7.11 -0.09
CA TYR A 156 -20.10 -7.72 1.22
C TYR A 156 -19.23 -6.83 2.12
N ILE A 157 -18.08 -6.38 1.60
CA ILE A 157 -17.20 -5.47 2.34
C ILE A 157 -17.86 -4.13 2.60
N GLY A 158 -18.58 -3.56 1.62
CA GLY A 158 -19.31 -2.32 1.79
C GLY A 158 -20.35 -2.40 2.92
N THR A 159 -21.13 -3.48 2.96
CA THR A 159 -22.10 -3.73 4.03
C THR A 159 -21.43 -3.88 5.40
N TYR A 160 -20.31 -4.62 5.46
CA TYR A 160 -19.55 -4.76 6.68
C TYR A 160 -19.05 -3.40 7.21
N VAL A 161 -18.49 -2.57 6.32
CA VAL A 161 -18.01 -1.22 6.68
C VAL A 161 -19.16 -0.34 7.18
N GLN A 162 -20.30 -0.31 6.49
CA GLN A 162 -21.48 0.47 6.90
C GLN A 162 -21.94 0.11 8.31
N ASN A 163 -21.93 -1.18 8.64
CA ASN A 163 -22.41 -1.67 9.94
C ASN A 163 -21.40 -1.48 11.07
N SER A 164 -20.11 -1.34 10.75
CA SER A 164 -19.02 -1.36 11.72
C SER A 164 -18.33 -0.01 11.91
N PHE A 165 -18.47 0.92 10.96
CA PHE A 165 -17.77 2.20 10.99
C PHE A 165 -18.68 3.35 11.38
N THR A 166 -18.22 4.16 12.34
CA THR A 166 -18.86 5.43 12.71
C THR A 166 -17.87 6.56 12.43
N GLU A 167 -18.24 7.48 11.57
CA GLU A 167 -17.40 8.62 11.21
C GLU A 167 -17.19 9.56 12.40
N THR A 168 -15.94 10.05 12.56
CA THR A 168 -15.57 11.03 13.60
C THR A 168 -15.07 12.31 12.98
N ASP A 169 -15.43 13.48 13.55
CA ASP A 169 -15.12 14.83 13.03
C ASP A 169 -13.63 15.16 12.86
N SER A 170 -12.72 14.39 13.44
CA SER A 170 -11.27 14.68 13.40
C SER A 170 -10.58 14.34 12.08
N SER A 171 -11.32 13.78 11.11
CA SER A 171 -10.76 13.28 9.85
C SER A 171 -10.44 14.36 8.82
N SER A 172 -11.19 15.47 8.76
CA SER A 172 -11.11 16.44 7.66
C SER A 172 -9.75 17.16 7.54
N VAL A 173 -9.18 17.59 8.68
CA VAL A 173 -7.85 18.25 8.69
C VAL A 173 -6.75 17.27 8.32
N LEU A 174 -6.83 16.04 8.81
CA LEU A 174 -5.86 15.00 8.47
C LEU A 174 -5.93 14.65 6.97
N HIS A 175 -7.13 14.50 6.39
CA HIS A 175 -7.28 14.24 4.95
C HIS A 175 -6.66 15.36 4.11
N LYS A 176 -6.98 16.63 4.39
CA LYS A 176 -6.36 17.77 3.71
C LYS A 176 -4.83 17.76 3.82
N THR A 177 -4.32 17.37 4.99
CA THR A 177 -2.88 17.27 5.22
C THR A 177 -2.24 16.17 4.35
N LEU A 178 -2.89 15.01 4.23
CA LEU A 178 -2.43 13.91 3.37
C LEU A 178 -2.49 14.32 1.90
N ASP A 179 -3.58 14.95 1.47
CA ASP A 179 -3.75 15.45 0.11
C ASP A 179 -2.66 16.46 -0.27
N TYR A 180 -2.31 17.38 0.66
CA TYR A 180 -1.20 18.29 0.46
C TYR A 180 0.13 17.57 0.26
N ILE A 181 0.44 16.59 1.12
CA ILE A 181 1.68 15.80 1.00
C ILE A 181 1.74 15.03 -0.33
N HIS A 182 0.61 14.45 -0.76
CA HIS A 182 0.50 13.75 -2.04
C HIS A 182 0.67 14.71 -3.23
N LYS A 183 0.00 15.85 -3.21
CA LYS A 183 0.12 16.89 -4.24
C LYS A 183 1.57 17.36 -4.40
N GLU A 184 2.26 17.56 -3.28
CA GLU A 184 3.68 17.93 -3.25
C GLU A 184 4.62 16.75 -3.52
N LYS A 185 4.10 15.55 -3.76
CA LYS A 185 4.89 14.32 -4.04
C LYS A 185 5.95 14.03 -2.98
N GLY A 186 5.65 14.33 -1.70
CA GLY A 186 6.60 14.15 -0.60
C GLY A 186 7.82 15.09 -0.61
N LYS A 187 7.79 16.17 -1.41
CA LYS A 187 8.87 17.17 -1.46
C LYS A 187 8.75 18.22 -0.36
N SER A 188 7.58 18.32 0.27
CA SER A 188 7.33 19.26 1.36
C SER A 188 8.14 18.92 2.61
N THR A 189 8.43 19.93 3.42
CA THR A 189 8.96 19.76 4.76
C THR A 189 7.82 19.65 5.78
N VAL A 190 8.10 19.11 6.98
CA VAL A 190 7.12 19.09 8.08
C VAL A 190 6.60 20.51 8.39
N ARG A 191 7.47 21.53 8.29
CA ARG A 191 7.10 22.94 8.49
C ARG A 191 6.09 23.40 7.45
N ASN A 192 6.30 23.09 6.17
CA ASN A 192 5.34 23.41 5.11
C ASN A 192 3.97 22.77 5.38
N VAL A 193 3.98 21.51 5.78
CA VAL A 193 2.75 20.76 6.10
C VAL A 193 2.00 21.39 7.28
N THR A 194 2.69 21.77 8.37
CA THR A 194 2.05 22.43 9.52
C THR A 194 1.50 23.79 9.15
N THR A 195 2.20 24.55 8.30
CA THR A 195 1.73 25.88 7.84
C THR A 195 0.50 25.77 6.97
N ASP A 196 0.50 24.85 6.00
CA ASP A 196 -0.64 24.61 5.10
C ASP A 196 -1.88 24.13 5.85
N ALA A 197 -1.70 23.18 6.76
CA ALA A 197 -2.80 22.62 7.57
C ALA A 197 -3.29 23.57 8.68
N GLY A 198 -2.58 24.65 8.98
CA GLY A 198 -2.91 25.56 10.08
C GLY A 198 -2.80 24.91 11.46
N VAL A 199 -1.91 23.94 11.64
CA VAL A 199 -1.74 23.17 12.89
C VAL A 199 -0.32 23.29 13.43
N ASN A 200 -0.14 23.04 14.74
CA ASN A 200 1.20 22.96 15.29
C ASN A 200 1.78 21.53 15.12
N TYR A 201 3.11 21.43 15.23
CA TYR A 201 3.83 20.16 15.07
C TYR A 201 3.33 19.06 16.03
N LYS A 202 3.05 19.40 17.27
CA LYS A 202 2.61 18.44 18.30
C LYS A 202 1.24 17.81 17.96
N TRP A 203 0.34 18.61 17.41
CA TRP A 203 -0.94 18.11 16.89
C TRP A 203 -0.71 17.19 15.69
N LEU A 204 0.11 17.63 14.73
CA LEU A 204 0.42 16.85 13.53
C LEU A 204 1.04 15.50 13.88
N GLU A 205 2.05 15.49 14.72
CA GLU A 205 2.72 14.26 15.18
C GLU A 205 1.74 13.29 15.85
N ARG A 206 0.93 13.79 16.77
CA ARG A 206 -0.05 13.01 17.50
C ARG A 206 -1.13 12.44 16.55
N SER A 207 -1.60 13.25 15.62
CA SER A 207 -2.60 12.85 14.63
C SER A 207 -2.06 11.76 13.68
N PHE A 208 -0.82 11.91 13.22
CA PHE A 208 -0.18 10.91 12.36
C PHE A 208 0.08 9.58 13.08
N LEU A 209 0.62 9.62 14.28
CA LEU A 209 0.85 8.40 15.06
C LEU A 209 -0.46 7.67 15.38
N LYS A 210 -1.52 8.42 15.73
CA LYS A 210 -2.82 7.84 16.08
C LYS A 210 -3.57 7.25 14.89
N ASN A 211 -3.48 7.88 13.71
CA ASN A 211 -4.35 7.54 12.58
C ASN A 211 -3.60 6.85 11.42
N ILE A 212 -2.27 6.92 11.38
CA ILE A 212 -1.46 6.38 10.28
C ILE A 212 -0.40 5.41 10.80
N GLY A 213 0.00 5.53 12.07
CA GLY A 213 1.07 4.72 12.68
C GLY A 213 2.49 5.16 12.29
N LEU A 214 2.64 6.27 11.57
CA LEU A 214 3.91 6.84 11.14
C LEU A 214 4.07 8.26 11.67
N LEU A 215 5.33 8.69 11.87
CA LEU A 215 5.61 10.10 12.08
C LEU A 215 5.38 10.90 10.79
N PRO A 216 5.00 12.19 10.86
CA PRO A 216 4.83 13.03 9.67
C PRO A 216 6.05 13.00 8.74
N LYS A 217 7.25 13.04 9.31
CA LYS A 217 8.49 12.97 8.54
C LYS A 217 8.65 11.62 7.84
N GLU A 218 8.32 10.52 8.50
CA GLU A 218 8.38 9.16 7.92
C GLU A 218 7.41 9.03 6.75
N TYR A 219 6.20 9.59 6.88
CA TYR A 219 5.19 9.57 5.82
C TYR A 219 5.63 10.41 4.60
N ILE A 220 6.16 11.61 4.84
CA ILE A 220 6.72 12.47 3.77
C ILE A 220 7.86 11.75 3.03
N GLN A 221 8.78 11.10 3.76
CA GLN A 221 9.87 10.31 3.16
C GLN A 221 9.34 9.14 2.34
N LEU A 222 8.31 8.44 2.85
CA LEU A 222 7.66 7.35 2.13
C LEU A 222 7.07 7.84 0.80
N GLN A 223 6.32 8.95 0.81
CA GLN A 223 5.75 9.52 -0.41
C GLN A 223 6.85 9.95 -1.41
N ARG A 224 7.90 10.61 -0.93
CA ARG A 224 9.06 10.98 -1.76
C ARG A 224 9.69 9.76 -2.43
N PHE A 225 9.90 8.70 -1.66
CA PHE A 225 10.45 7.46 -2.19
C PHE A 225 9.55 6.85 -3.28
N ILE A 226 8.24 6.81 -3.07
CA ILE A 226 7.29 6.24 -4.04
C ILE A 226 7.40 6.96 -5.38
N TYR A 227 7.37 8.29 -5.39
CA TYR A 227 7.46 9.05 -6.64
C TYR A 227 8.81 8.87 -7.34
N ALA A 228 9.91 8.83 -6.60
CA ALA A 228 11.23 8.53 -7.15
C ALA A 228 11.31 7.09 -7.71
N TYR A 229 10.70 6.13 -7.02
CA TYR A 229 10.58 4.75 -7.49
C TYR A 229 9.78 4.67 -8.80
N LEU A 230 8.61 5.32 -8.87
CA LEU A 230 7.78 5.32 -10.08
C LEU A 230 8.50 5.95 -11.27
N GLU A 231 9.22 7.06 -11.05
CA GLU A 231 10.05 7.68 -12.08
C GLU A 231 11.18 6.74 -12.54
N LEU A 232 11.86 6.06 -11.59
CA LEU A 232 12.91 5.10 -11.91
C LEU A 232 12.43 3.97 -12.81
N VAL A 233 11.33 3.30 -12.41
CA VAL A 233 10.82 2.13 -13.16
C VAL A 233 10.11 2.50 -14.44
N GLY A 234 9.64 3.75 -14.58
CA GLY A 234 9.05 4.30 -15.81
C GLY A 234 10.07 4.90 -16.78
N SER A 235 11.33 5.10 -16.37
CA SER A 235 12.36 5.74 -17.19
C SER A 235 12.97 4.75 -18.17
N LYS A 236 13.09 5.17 -19.44
CA LYS A 236 13.87 4.42 -20.47
C LYS A 236 15.37 4.61 -20.25
N ASP A 237 15.76 5.80 -19.84
CA ASP A 237 17.16 6.17 -19.59
C ASP A 237 17.31 6.54 -18.08
N VAL A 238 18.10 5.77 -17.37
CA VAL A 238 18.21 5.84 -15.92
C VAL A 238 19.33 6.78 -15.50
N ASP A 239 18.96 8.02 -15.17
CA ASP A 239 19.84 8.98 -14.52
C ASP A 239 19.43 9.10 -13.02
N LEU A 240 20.17 8.43 -12.15
CA LEU A 240 19.88 8.38 -10.72
C LEU A 240 20.02 9.74 -10.03
N MET A 241 20.91 10.62 -10.51
CA MET A 241 21.07 11.96 -9.96
C MET A 241 19.86 12.81 -10.32
N ARG A 242 19.44 12.81 -11.58
CA ARG A 242 18.25 13.51 -12.04
C ARG A 242 17.01 13.05 -11.30
N ILE A 243 16.79 11.73 -11.18
CA ILE A 243 15.66 11.15 -10.45
C ILE A 243 15.67 11.59 -8.99
N ALA A 244 16.82 11.57 -8.33
CA ALA A 244 16.93 12.02 -6.95
C ALA A 244 16.53 13.48 -6.78
N ILE A 245 17.15 14.37 -7.55
CA ILE A 245 16.90 15.82 -7.45
C ILE A 245 15.45 16.18 -7.83
N SER A 246 14.92 15.60 -8.92
CA SER A 246 13.55 15.86 -9.37
C SER A 246 12.50 15.45 -8.33
N ASN A 247 12.81 14.47 -7.47
CA ASN A 247 11.94 14.02 -6.40
C ASN A 247 12.28 14.60 -5.00
N GLY A 248 13.11 15.65 -4.94
CA GLY A 248 13.37 16.39 -3.71
C GLY A 248 14.35 15.73 -2.74
N TYR A 249 15.19 14.81 -3.23
CA TYR A 249 16.39 14.38 -2.51
C TYR A 249 17.49 15.41 -2.65
N TYR A 250 18.34 15.50 -1.63
CA TYR A 250 19.50 16.40 -1.66
C TYR A 250 20.55 15.95 -2.68
N ASP A 251 20.78 14.64 -2.76
CA ASP A 251 21.69 14.00 -3.70
C ASP A 251 21.25 12.56 -4.00
N SER A 252 21.96 11.91 -4.91
CA SER A 252 21.70 10.51 -5.26
C SER A 252 22.00 9.54 -4.12
N ASN A 253 22.93 9.84 -3.20
CA ASN A 253 23.27 8.94 -2.10
C ASN A 253 22.12 8.81 -1.10
N HIS A 254 21.40 9.90 -0.82
CA HIS A 254 20.20 9.85 0.01
C HIS A 254 19.11 9.00 -0.65
N PHE A 255 18.90 9.14 -1.97
CA PHE A 255 17.97 8.30 -2.71
C PHE A 255 18.39 6.82 -2.68
N LEU A 256 19.67 6.51 -2.92
CA LEU A 256 20.21 5.15 -2.87
C LEU A 256 20.03 4.50 -1.50
N LYS A 257 20.23 5.26 -0.42
CA LYS A 257 20.03 4.79 0.96
C LYS A 257 18.57 4.42 1.22
N ASP A 258 17.63 5.31 0.86
CA ASP A 258 16.21 5.04 1.02
C ASP A 258 15.78 3.86 0.13
N PHE A 259 16.25 3.83 -1.12
CA PHE A 259 15.92 2.75 -2.05
C PHE A 259 16.34 1.38 -1.50
N LYS A 260 17.59 1.29 -0.99
CA LYS A 260 18.08 0.05 -0.37
C LYS A 260 17.31 -0.30 0.91
N ALA A 261 16.92 0.70 1.71
CA ALA A 261 16.12 0.47 2.92
C ALA A 261 14.74 -0.11 2.61
N TYR A 262 14.07 0.39 1.57
CA TYR A 262 12.74 -0.08 1.19
C TYR A 262 12.74 -1.39 0.38
N THR A 263 13.72 -1.59 -0.51
CA THR A 263 13.72 -2.71 -1.46
C THR A 263 14.73 -3.82 -1.15
N GLY A 264 15.64 -3.58 -0.22
CA GLY A 264 16.78 -4.48 0.05
C GLY A 264 17.86 -4.47 -1.05
N LYS A 265 17.66 -3.72 -2.15
CA LYS A 265 18.53 -3.73 -3.34
C LYS A 265 18.94 -2.32 -3.73
N THR A 266 20.02 -2.20 -4.52
CA THR A 266 20.32 -0.94 -5.21
C THR A 266 19.34 -0.72 -6.36
N PRO A 267 19.09 0.53 -6.83
CA PRO A 267 18.19 0.79 -7.96
C PRO A 267 18.50 -0.07 -9.19
N LEU A 268 19.75 -0.10 -9.65
CA LEU A 268 20.14 -0.91 -10.80
C LEU A 268 20.02 -2.41 -10.54
N GLY A 269 20.36 -2.86 -9.32
CA GLY A 269 20.17 -4.26 -8.92
C GLY A 269 18.69 -4.65 -8.87
N TYR A 270 17.81 -3.73 -8.48
CA TYR A 270 16.38 -3.94 -8.49
C TYR A 270 15.81 -4.03 -9.91
N LEU A 271 16.19 -3.12 -10.81
CA LEU A 271 15.76 -3.16 -12.21
C LEU A 271 16.20 -4.47 -12.89
N LYS A 272 17.44 -4.93 -12.62
CA LYS A 272 17.92 -6.22 -13.12
C LYS A 272 17.11 -7.40 -12.54
N PHE A 273 16.76 -7.35 -11.25
CA PHE A 273 15.90 -8.36 -10.64
C PHE A 273 14.51 -8.40 -11.28
N GLN A 274 13.89 -7.24 -11.49
CA GLN A 274 12.59 -7.17 -12.20
C GLN A 274 12.66 -7.71 -13.62
N SER A 275 13.72 -7.40 -14.38
CA SER A 275 13.86 -7.89 -15.76
C SER A 275 14.06 -9.40 -15.83
N GLN A 276 14.64 -10.01 -14.82
CA GLN A 276 14.79 -11.47 -14.72
C GLN A 276 13.50 -12.17 -14.30
N SER A 277 12.71 -11.52 -13.43
CA SER A 277 11.41 -12.05 -12.97
C SER A 277 10.29 -11.82 -13.99
N ASN A 278 10.40 -10.81 -14.85
CA ASN A 278 9.40 -10.52 -15.89
C ASN A 278 10.05 -9.96 -17.17
N PRO A 279 10.58 -10.83 -18.06
CA PRO A 279 11.28 -10.43 -19.28
C PRO A 279 10.40 -9.65 -20.28
N TYR A 280 9.07 -9.73 -20.18
CA TYR A 280 8.13 -9.07 -21.10
C TYR A 280 7.81 -7.61 -20.76
N GLN A 281 8.15 -7.10 -19.57
CA GLN A 281 7.90 -5.70 -19.20
C GLN A 281 8.90 -4.69 -19.81
N MET A 282 10.03 -5.15 -20.35
CA MET A 282 11.05 -4.27 -20.94
C MET A 282 10.78 -3.89 -22.39
N VAL A 283 9.78 -4.47 -23.05
CA VAL A 283 9.41 -4.12 -24.43
C VAL A 283 8.19 -3.19 -24.38
N ARG A 284 8.39 -1.94 -23.98
CA ARG A 284 7.46 -0.87 -24.33
C ARG A 284 8.04 -0.08 -25.50
N PRO A 285 7.24 0.08 -26.60
CA PRO A 285 7.66 0.83 -27.78
C PRO A 285 7.92 2.31 -27.49
#